data_2eb4675f2229a06e883987a7cc0b0e22
#
_entry.id   2eb4675f2229a06e883987a7cc0b0e22
#
_cell.length_a   1.000
_cell.length_b   1.000
_cell.length_c   1.000
_cell.angle_alpha   90.00
_cell.angle_beta   90.00
_cell.angle_gamma   90.00
#
_symmetry.space_group_name_H-M   'P 1'
#
loop_
_entity.id
_entity.type
_entity.pdbx_description
1 polymer ?
#
loop_
_entity_poly.entity_id
_entity_poly.type
_entity_poly.pdbx_seq_one_letter_code
_entity_poly.pdbx_strand_id
1 'polypeptide(L)'
;FTDHPKNKYDIVIVGAGPAGATFAREVSGSGYSILLIDGQDLIGNKPCGGLLAPDAQKLMAHRDFVLPKDILVDPQIFSVKTIDLGSGLICNYQRYYLNMDRRAFDNFLLTLIPDDVTRINAKLIKAERNTGGFSLSISDADKARHEIDCRFLVGADGASSIIRRKFFDKKIYKYTAIQQWFKGNGKESPYYSCIFDKKTSSGCSWTIHKDGYVIFGGSFELHNCRQAFEEQKKRFEEFMEISFGEPLKTEACLVCSPKHLSDFVTGTDNVFLIGEAAGFISASSLEGFSSAFTSGT
;
A
#
# COMPACT_ATOMS: atom_id res chain seq x y z
N PHE A 1 -11.46 6.12 -17.03
CA PHE A 1 -11.25 7.49 -16.54
C PHE A 1 -11.94 8.49 -17.46
N THR A 2 -12.43 9.61 -16.92
CA THR A 2 -12.99 10.72 -17.71
C THR A 2 -11.96 11.83 -17.85
N ASP A 3 -11.94 12.48 -19.02
CA ASP A 3 -11.02 13.60 -19.29
C ASP A 3 -11.55 14.93 -18.76
N HIS A 4 -12.86 15.02 -18.51
CA HIS A 4 -13.52 16.24 -18.03
C HIS A 4 -14.42 15.96 -16.83
N PRO A 5 -13.92 16.13 -15.58
CA PRO A 5 -14.74 15.99 -14.39
C PRO A 5 -15.76 17.14 -14.30
N LYS A 6 -16.89 16.86 -13.64
CA LYS A 6 -17.80 17.93 -13.20
C LYS A 6 -17.09 18.83 -12.18
N ASN A 7 -17.56 20.07 -12.04
CA ASN A 7 -16.98 21.00 -11.07
C ASN A 7 -17.48 20.74 -9.63
N LYS A 8 -18.44 19.84 -9.42
CA LYS A 8 -19.02 19.59 -8.11
C LYS A 8 -19.42 18.13 -7.94
N TYR A 9 -19.08 17.57 -6.78
CA TYR A 9 -19.46 16.22 -6.33
C TYR A 9 -19.91 16.23 -4.87
N ASP A 10 -20.65 15.22 -4.45
CA ASP A 10 -20.96 15.03 -3.03
C ASP A 10 -19.75 14.47 -2.30
N ILE A 11 -19.09 13.47 -2.88
CA ILE A 11 -17.93 12.77 -2.29
C ILE A 11 -16.77 12.84 -3.26
N VAL A 12 -15.59 13.28 -2.78
CA VAL A 12 -14.34 13.13 -3.49
C VAL A 12 -13.40 12.24 -2.69
N ILE A 13 -12.90 11.19 -3.35
CA ILE A 13 -11.96 10.21 -2.80
C ILE A 13 -10.60 10.48 -3.45
N VAL A 14 -9.58 10.71 -2.63
CA VAL A 14 -8.20 10.96 -3.10
C VAL A 14 -7.36 9.72 -2.85
N GLY A 15 -6.94 9.05 -3.92
CA GLY A 15 -6.16 7.82 -3.92
C GLY A 15 -7.01 6.59 -4.26
N ALA A 16 -6.61 5.88 -5.34
CA ALA A 16 -7.28 4.69 -5.86
C ALA A 16 -6.55 3.37 -5.51
N GLY A 17 -5.79 3.38 -4.41
CA GLY A 17 -5.24 2.16 -3.82
C GLY A 17 -6.33 1.29 -3.19
N PRO A 18 -5.98 0.15 -2.55
CA PRO A 18 -6.96 -0.80 -2.01
C PRO A 18 -8.05 -0.20 -1.11
N ALA A 19 -7.70 0.78 -0.27
CA ALA A 19 -8.68 1.45 0.59
C ALA A 19 -9.67 2.32 -0.20
N GLY A 20 -9.15 3.16 -1.11
CA GLY A 20 -9.98 4.06 -1.91
C GLY A 20 -10.84 3.32 -2.91
N ALA A 21 -10.31 2.27 -3.57
CA ALA A 21 -11.07 1.42 -4.47
C ALA A 21 -12.20 0.67 -3.73
N THR A 22 -11.92 0.15 -2.53
CA THR A 22 -12.95 -0.50 -1.71
C THR A 22 -14.02 0.50 -1.32
N PHE A 23 -13.65 1.67 -0.78
CA PHE A 23 -14.62 2.68 -0.37
C PHE A 23 -15.47 3.17 -1.56
N ALA A 24 -14.85 3.44 -2.71
CA ALA A 24 -15.56 3.86 -3.91
C ALA A 24 -16.64 2.86 -4.35
N ARG A 25 -16.32 1.54 -4.27
CA ARG A 25 -17.28 0.48 -4.54
C ARG A 25 -18.40 0.43 -3.50
N GLU A 26 -18.08 0.56 -2.21
CA GLU A 26 -19.08 0.46 -1.13
C GLU A 26 -20.08 1.64 -1.12
N VAL A 27 -19.65 2.83 -1.54
CA VAL A 27 -20.54 4.01 -1.60
C VAL A 27 -21.25 4.16 -2.94
N SER A 28 -20.92 3.35 -3.94
CA SER A 28 -21.63 3.26 -5.22
C SER A 28 -23.11 2.92 -4.98
N GLY A 29 -24.00 3.43 -5.82
CA GLY A 29 -25.44 3.22 -5.68
C GLY A 29 -26.11 3.97 -4.51
N SER A 30 -25.34 4.75 -3.73
CA SER A 30 -25.88 5.54 -2.59
C SER A 30 -26.71 6.75 -2.99
N GLY A 31 -26.74 7.09 -4.28
CA GLY A 31 -27.38 8.30 -4.80
C GLY A 31 -26.53 9.56 -4.70
N TYR A 32 -25.32 9.49 -4.12
CA TYR A 32 -24.35 10.58 -4.13
C TYR A 32 -23.57 10.61 -5.45
N SER A 33 -23.18 11.79 -5.89
CA SER A 33 -22.20 11.97 -6.96
C SER A 33 -20.80 11.77 -6.41
N ILE A 34 -20.05 10.81 -6.97
CA ILE A 34 -18.77 10.36 -6.44
C ILE A 34 -17.65 10.58 -7.46
N LEU A 35 -16.53 11.14 -7.02
CA LEU A 35 -15.31 11.24 -7.81
C LEU A 35 -14.16 10.51 -7.09
N LEU A 36 -13.49 9.60 -7.80
CA LEU A 36 -12.24 8.96 -7.38
C LEU A 36 -11.08 9.54 -8.17
N ILE A 37 -10.12 10.14 -7.48
CA ILE A 37 -8.91 10.76 -8.04
C ILE A 37 -7.71 9.88 -7.75
N ASP A 38 -6.94 9.52 -8.77
CA ASP A 38 -5.64 8.88 -8.62
C ASP A 38 -4.59 9.57 -9.50
N GLY A 39 -3.54 10.06 -8.88
CA GLY A 39 -2.45 10.78 -9.56
C GLY A 39 -1.26 9.91 -9.91
N GLN A 40 -1.40 8.60 -9.87
CA GLN A 40 -0.34 7.68 -10.26
C GLN A 40 -0.46 7.36 -11.75
N ASP A 41 0.59 7.64 -12.50
CA ASP A 41 0.66 7.32 -13.94
C ASP A 41 0.54 5.80 -14.21
N LEU A 42 0.81 5.00 -13.18
CA LEU A 42 0.67 3.55 -13.18
C LEU A 42 0.09 3.10 -11.83
N ILE A 43 -1.15 2.68 -11.84
CA ILE A 43 -1.82 2.07 -10.69
C ILE A 43 -1.00 0.86 -10.21
N GLY A 44 -0.83 0.71 -8.90
CA GLY A 44 -0.04 -0.38 -8.33
C GLY A 44 1.48 -0.16 -8.33
N ASN A 45 1.96 1.07 -8.51
CA ASN A 45 3.40 1.38 -8.47
C ASN A 45 4.00 1.46 -7.05
N LYS A 46 3.20 1.25 -6.01
CA LYS A 46 3.75 1.22 -4.65
C LYS A 46 4.57 -0.06 -4.46
N PRO A 47 5.89 0.04 -4.15
CA PRO A 47 6.71 -1.13 -3.83
C PRO A 47 6.06 -1.98 -2.74
N CYS A 48 5.95 -3.27 -2.99
CA CYS A 48 5.28 -4.21 -2.10
C CYS A 48 5.76 -5.63 -2.39
N GLY A 49 5.87 -6.45 -1.36
CA GLY A 49 6.14 -7.89 -1.53
C GLY A 49 5.05 -8.65 -2.29
N GLY A 50 3.83 -8.08 -2.42
CA GLY A 50 2.73 -8.70 -3.15
C GLY A 50 2.23 -9.98 -2.50
N LEU A 51 2.20 -10.00 -1.17
CA LEU A 51 1.65 -11.12 -0.40
C LEU A 51 0.31 -10.71 0.20
N LEU A 52 -0.74 -11.46 -0.12
CA LEU A 52 -2.08 -11.25 0.44
C LEU A 52 -2.26 -12.17 1.65
N ALA A 53 -2.32 -11.56 2.84
CA ALA A 53 -2.44 -12.27 4.11
C ALA A 53 -3.80 -12.96 4.27
N PRO A 54 -3.91 -14.04 5.09
CA PRO A 54 -5.17 -14.74 5.34
C PRO A 54 -6.33 -13.84 5.76
N ASP A 55 -6.05 -12.81 6.56
CA ASP A 55 -7.07 -11.86 7.01
C ASP A 55 -7.66 -11.05 5.83
N ALA A 56 -6.80 -10.62 4.89
CA ALA A 56 -7.24 -9.96 3.67
C ALA A 56 -8.00 -10.91 2.75
N GLN A 57 -7.55 -12.17 2.61
CA GLN A 57 -8.25 -13.21 1.84
C GLN A 57 -9.65 -13.44 2.39
N LYS A 58 -9.81 -13.53 3.71
CA LYS A 58 -11.12 -13.66 4.38
C LYS A 58 -12.03 -12.48 4.05
N LEU A 59 -11.52 -11.25 4.12
CA LEU A 59 -12.31 -10.06 3.81
C LEU A 59 -12.74 -10.01 2.33
N MET A 60 -11.91 -10.47 1.42
CA MET A 60 -12.26 -10.61 0.02
C MET A 60 -13.37 -11.66 -0.20
N ALA A 61 -13.22 -12.83 0.43
CA ALA A 61 -14.22 -13.89 0.35
C ALA A 61 -15.60 -13.44 0.88
N HIS A 62 -15.62 -12.67 1.97
CA HIS A 62 -16.86 -12.10 2.52
C HIS A 62 -17.53 -11.06 1.61
N ARG A 63 -16.83 -10.56 0.60
CA ARG A 63 -17.32 -9.60 -0.38
C ARG A 63 -17.52 -10.21 -1.76
N ASP A 64 -17.45 -11.53 -1.86
CA ASP A 64 -17.55 -12.28 -3.11
C ASP A 64 -16.52 -11.84 -4.18
N PHE A 65 -15.34 -11.39 -3.73
CA PHE A 65 -14.25 -11.06 -4.64
C PHE A 65 -13.57 -12.36 -5.12
N VAL A 66 -13.84 -12.73 -6.35
CA VAL A 66 -13.19 -13.86 -7.01
C VAL A 66 -11.92 -13.37 -7.66
N LEU A 67 -10.77 -13.75 -7.09
CA LEU A 67 -9.47 -13.32 -7.59
C LEU A 67 -9.15 -14.00 -8.92
N PRO A 68 -8.88 -13.25 -10.01
CA PRO A 68 -8.46 -13.80 -11.28
C PRO A 68 -7.13 -14.55 -11.16
N LYS A 69 -7.01 -15.67 -11.87
CA LYS A 69 -5.82 -16.55 -11.79
C LYS A 69 -4.55 -15.85 -12.28
N ASP A 70 -4.65 -14.99 -13.27
CA ASP A 70 -3.56 -14.22 -13.87
C ASP A 70 -2.94 -13.14 -12.97
N ILE A 71 -3.55 -12.90 -11.81
CA ILE A 71 -2.97 -12.05 -10.77
C ILE A 71 -1.95 -12.82 -9.91
N LEU A 72 -2.10 -14.15 -9.82
CA LEU A 72 -1.24 -14.99 -9.00
C LEU A 72 0.11 -15.21 -9.69
N VAL A 73 1.16 -15.27 -8.88
CA VAL A 73 2.54 -15.56 -9.31
C VAL A 73 3.10 -16.74 -8.53
N ASP A 74 4.04 -17.45 -9.12
CA ASP A 74 4.65 -18.62 -8.49
C ASP A 74 5.94 -18.26 -7.73
N PRO A 75 6.29 -19.03 -6.67
CA PRO A 75 5.48 -20.05 -5.99
C PRO A 75 4.44 -19.43 -5.05
N GLN A 76 3.36 -20.16 -4.76
CA GLN A 76 2.46 -19.80 -3.68
C GLN A 76 3.14 -20.05 -2.32
N ILE A 77 2.79 -19.26 -1.30
CA ILE A 77 3.49 -19.23 -0.02
C ILE A 77 2.68 -20.00 1.03
N PHE A 78 3.25 -21.08 1.55
CA PHE A 78 2.59 -21.97 2.52
C PHE A 78 3.07 -21.78 3.95
N SER A 79 4.23 -21.13 4.13
CA SER A 79 4.80 -20.92 5.46
C SER A 79 5.62 -19.64 5.55
N VAL A 80 5.90 -19.24 6.76
CA VAL A 80 6.81 -18.12 7.08
C VAL A 80 8.04 -18.70 7.78
N LYS A 81 9.22 -18.30 7.32
CA LYS A 81 10.48 -18.54 8.01
C LYS A 81 10.88 -17.24 8.72
N THR A 82 10.73 -17.21 10.04
CA THR A 82 11.20 -16.09 10.86
C THR A 82 12.65 -16.29 11.19
N ILE A 83 13.47 -15.28 10.98
CA ILE A 83 14.92 -15.29 11.20
C ILE A 83 15.29 -14.08 12.04
N ASP A 84 15.96 -14.31 13.17
CA ASP A 84 16.61 -13.26 13.96
C ASP A 84 18.12 -13.37 13.76
N LEU A 85 18.70 -12.43 13.00
CA LEU A 85 20.13 -12.41 12.70
C LEU A 85 21.00 -12.14 13.94
N GLY A 86 20.43 -11.52 14.97
CA GLY A 86 21.15 -11.22 16.20
C GLY A 86 21.39 -12.45 17.07
N SER A 87 20.38 -13.28 17.24
CA SER A 87 20.43 -14.51 18.06
C SER A 87 20.73 -15.78 17.27
N GLY A 88 20.61 -15.73 15.94
CA GLY A 88 20.72 -16.89 15.07
C GLY A 88 19.49 -17.81 15.08
N LEU A 89 18.39 -17.40 15.70
CA LEU A 89 17.18 -18.20 15.79
C LEU A 89 16.44 -18.24 14.45
N ILE A 90 16.02 -19.43 14.05
CA ILE A 90 15.15 -19.67 12.90
C ILE A 90 13.91 -20.42 13.40
N CYS A 91 12.74 -19.92 13.06
CA CYS A 91 11.46 -20.56 13.34
C CYS A 91 10.61 -20.62 12.07
N ASN A 92 9.96 -21.75 11.83
CA ASN A 92 9.01 -21.91 10.73
C ASN A 92 7.60 -22.09 11.31
N TYR A 93 6.62 -21.38 10.73
CA TYR A 93 5.21 -21.62 11.07
C TYR A 93 4.33 -21.58 9.83
N GLN A 94 3.27 -22.34 9.88
CA GLN A 94 2.34 -22.44 8.77
C GLN A 94 1.46 -21.19 8.70
N ARG A 95 1.50 -20.49 7.54
CA ARG A 95 0.62 -19.39 7.22
C ARG A 95 0.57 -19.25 5.71
N TYR A 96 -0.63 -19.27 5.16
CA TYR A 96 -0.85 -19.22 3.73
C TYR A 96 -0.98 -17.78 3.26
N TYR A 97 -0.12 -17.39 2.33
CA TYR A 97 -0.25 -16.11 1.62
C TYR A 97 -0.48 -16.39 0.14
N LEU A 98 -1.43 -15.69 -0.47
CA LEU A 98 -1.49 -15.63 -1.91
C LEU A 98 -0.37 -14.72 -2.39
N ASN A 99 0.54 -15.31 -3.18
CA ASN A 99 1.61 -14.58 -3.85
C ASN A 99 1.06 -14.03 -5.15
N MET A 100 1.13 -12.72 -5.35
CA MET A 100 0.45 -12.03 -6.44
C MET A 100 1.27 -10.89 -7.02
N ASP A 101 0.99 -10.56 -8.27
CA ASP A 101 1.42 -9.29 -8.86
C ASP A 101 0.60 -8.14 -8.27
N ARG A 102 1.29 -7.22 -7.59
CA ARG A 102 0.66 -6.10 -6.90
C ARG A 102 -0.06 -5.16 -7.87
N ARG A 103 0.51 -4.93 -9.04
CA ARG A 103 -0.08 -4.03 -10.03
C ARG A 103 -1.33 -4.63 -10.65
N ALA A 104 -1.27 -5.91 -11.02
CA ALA A 104 -2.43 -6.63 -11.52
C ALA A 104 -3.56 -6.65 -10.48
N PHE A 105 -3.21 -6.84 -9.20
CA PHE A 105 -4.18 -6.83 -8.11
C PHE A 105 -4.84 -5.45 -7.90
N ASP A 106 -4.06 -4.38 -7.87
CA ASP A 106 -4.64 -3.03 -7.72
C ASP A 106 -5.55 -2.68 -8.92
N ASN A 107 -5.14 -3.06 -10.14
CA ASN A 107 -5.99 -2.93 -11.33
C ASN A 107 -7.29 -3.74 -11.22
N PHE A 108 -7.23 -4.97 -10.73
CA PHE A 108 -8.41 -5.79 -10.48
C PHE A 108 -9.38 -5.10 -9.52
N LEU A 109 -8.90 -4.55 -8.42
CA LEU A 109 -9.77 -3.81 -7.48
C LEU A 109 -10.51 -2.65 -8.16
N LEU A 110 -9.88 -1.97 -9.12
CA LEU A 110 -10.51 -0.90 -9.88
C LEU A 110 -11.60 -1.41 -10.85
N THR A 111 -11.47 -2.63 -11.36
CA THR A 111 -12.53 -3.23 -12.21
C THR A 111 -13.80 -3.56 -11.43
N LEU A 112 -13.70 -3.65 -10.10
CA LEU A 112 -14.84 -3.91 -9.21
C LEU A 112 -15.64 -2.65 -8.87
N ILE A 113 -15.15 -1.46 -9.25
CA ILE A 113 -15.85 -0.19 -9.00
C ILE A 113 -16.91 0.00 -10.09
N PRO A 114 -18.20 0.17 -9.73
CA PRO A 114 -19.27 0.41 -10.68
C PRO A 114 -19.13 1.73 -11.45
N ASP A 115 -19.80 1.82 -12.60
CA ASP A 115 -19.67 2.94 -13.55
C ASP A 115 -20.29 4.26 -13.06
N ASP A 116 -21.12 4.23 -12.01
CA ASP A 116 -21.68 5.44 -11.38
C ASP A 116 -20.64 6.24 -10.59
N VAL A 117 -19.47 5.65 -10.33
CA VAL A 117 -18.30 6.34 -9.75
C VAL A 117 -17.47 6.95 -10.87
N THR A 118 -17.42 8.28 -10.93
CA THR A 118 -16.51 8.98 -11.84
C THR A 118 -15.05 8.78 -11.42
N ARG A 119 -14.18 8.43 -12.38
CA ARG A 119 -12.74 8.20 -12.11
C ARG A 119 -11.90 9.11 -13.00
N ILE A 120 -10.90 9.78 -12.41
CA ILE A 120 -9.98 10.64 -13.14
C ILE A 120 -8.53 10.34 -12.74
N ASN A 121 -7.63 10.31 -13.73
CA ASN A 121 -6.19 10.30 -13.48
C ASN A 121 -5.72 11.73 -13.30
N ALA A 122 -5.58 12.15 -12.04
CA ALA A 122 -5.16 13.49 -11.69
C ALA A 122 -4.46 13.52 -10.33
N LYS A 123 -3.59 14.49 -10.14
CA LYS A 123 -2.89 14.73 -8.86
C LYS A 123 -3.61 15.84 -8.09
N LEU A 124 -3.93 15.58 -6.82
CA LEU A 124 -4.37 16.62 -5.92
C LEU A 124 -3.20 17.58 -5.66
N ILE A 125 -3.41 18.87 -5.97
CA ILE A 125 -2.44 19.94 -5.74
C ILE A 125 -2.76 20.67 -4.44
N LYS A 126 -4.04 20.98 -4.20
CA LYS A 126 -4.48 21.76 -3.06
C LYS A 126 -5.88 21.32 -2.63
N ALA A 127 -6.15 21.38 -1.34
CA ALA A 127 -7.47 21.18 -0.78
C ALA A 127 -7.72 22.25 0.30
N GLU A 128 -8.85 22.91 0.27
CA GLU A 128 -9.23 23.95 1.22
C GLU A 128 -10.68 23.80 1.64
N ARG A 129 -11.01 24.25 2.85
CA ARG A 129 -12.41 24.36 3.28
C ARG A 129 -13.08 25.56 2.61
N ASN A 130 -14.32 25.38 2.22
CA ASN A 130 -15.22 26.46 1.79
C ASN A 130 -16.54 26.40 2.56
N THR A 131 -17.47 27.31 2.29
CA THR A 131 -18.77 27.38 2.99
C THR A 131 -19.66 26.17 2.78
N GLY A 132 -19.41 25.34 1.74
CA GLY A 132 -20.24 24.17 1.39
C GLY A 132 -19.54 22.82 1.58
N GLY A 133 -18.28 22.85 2.04
CA GLY A 133 -17.44 21.66 2.19
C GLY A 133 -15.98 21.96 1.84
N PHE A 134 -15.53 21.54 0.66
CA PHE A 134 -14.13 21.67 0.24
C PHE A 134 -14.03 22.10 -1.23
N SER A 135 -12.98 22.88 -1.52
CA SER A 135 -12.53 23.19 -2.88
C SER A 135 -11.18 22.54 -3.11
N LEU A 136 -11.06 21.81 -4.21
CA LEU A 136 -9.88 21.01 -4.57
C LEU A 136 -9.33 21.50 -5.89
N SER A 137 -8.04 21.81 -5.94
CA SER A 137 -7.31 22.02 -7.19
C SER A 137 -6.59 20.73 -7.56
N ILE A 138 -6.87 20.19 -8.73
CA ILE A 138 -6.24 18.97 -9.26
C ILE A 138 -5.51 19.29 -10.56
N SER A 139 -4.51 18.48 -10.91
CA SER A 139 -3.83 18.51 -12.21
C SER A 139 -3.94 17.14 -12.85
N ASP A 140 -4.53 17.09 -14.05
CA ASP A 140 -4.66 15.86 -14.83
C ASP A 140 -3.34 15.42 -15.48
N ALA A 141 -3.38 14.36 -16.29
CA ALA A 141 -2.24 13.80 -16.98
C ALA A 141 -1.60 14.81 -17.98
N ASP A 142 -2.40 15.67 -18.59
CA ASP A 142 -1.97 16.74 -19.52
C ASP A 142 -1.50 18.01 -18.81
N LYS A 143 -1.43 17.97 -17.46
CA LYS A 143 -1.10 19.13 -16.60
C LYS A 143 -2.13 20.26 -16.64
N ALA A 144 -3.31 20.04 -17.18
CA ALA A 144 -4.42 20.97 -17.06
C ALA A 144 -4.92 21.00 -15.61
N ARG A 145 -5.32 22.18 -15.16
CA ARG A 145 -5.85 22.37 -13.81
C ARG A 145 -7.36 22.42 -13.83
N HIS A 146 -7.95 21.74 -12.85
CA HIS A 146 -9.38 21.72 -12.63
C HIS A 146 -9.67 22.06 -11.18
N GLU A 147 -10.71 22.87 -10.97
CA GLU A 147 -11.23 23.19 -9.64
C GLU A 147 -12.52 22.38 -9.43
N ILE A 148 -12.57 21.68 -8.29
CA ILE A 148 -13.65 20.75 -7.96
C ILE A 148 -14.12 21.05 -6.53
N ASP A 149 -15.40 21.26 -6.36
CA ASP A 149 -16.01 21.36 -5.04
C ASP A 149 -16.62 20.05 -4.59
N CYS A 150 -16.53 19.77 -3.29
CA CYS A 150 -17.20 18.60 -2.71
C CYS A 150 -17.70 18.87 -1.30
N ARG A 151 -18.71 18.09 -0.90
CA ARG A 151 -19.28 18.14 0.46
C ARG A 151 -18.46 17.29 1.43
N PHE A 152 -18.04 16.10 0.99
CA PHE A 152 -17.26 15.15 1.78
C PHE A 152 -15.94 14.87 1.08
N LEU A 153 -14.86 14.87 1.84
CA LEU A 153 -13.51 14.60 1.36
C LEU A 153 -12.94 13.37 2.05
N VAL A 154 -12.52 12.38 1.26
CA VAL A 154 -11.94 11.12 1.76
C VAL A 154 -10.50 10.99 1.30
N GLY A 155 -9.56 10.99 2.26
CA GLY A 155 -8.15 10.75 2.02
C GLY A 155 -7.84 9.25 2.10
N ALA A 156 -7.53 8.66 0.94
CA ALA A 156 -7.05 7.28 0.76
C ALA A 156 -5.65 7.26 0.12
N ASP A 157 -4.92 8.37 0.25
CA ASP A 157 -3.67 8.72 -0.43
C ASP A 157 -2.40 8.21 0.29
N GLY A 158 -2.56 7.21 1.14
CA GLY A 158 -1.50 6.38 1.72
C GLY A 158 -0.56 7.11 2.68
N ALA A 159 0.66 6.58 2.83
CA ALA A 159 1.65 7.06 3.80
C ALA A 159 2.03 8.54 3.62
N SER A 160 1.94 9.06 2.40
CA SER A 160 2.27 10.46 2.08
C SER A 160 1.06 11.37 2.02
N SER A 161 -0.06 10.98 2.64
CA SER A 161 -1.35 11.67 2.56
C SER A 161 -1.24 13.19 2.65
N ILE A 162 -1.71 13.85 1.60
CA ILE A 162 -1.86 15.33 1.56
C ILE A 162 -3.03 15.73 2.45
N ILE A 163 -4.12 14.95 2.41
CA ILE A 163 -5.33 15.23 3.18
C ILE A 163 -5.01 15.17 4.68
N ARG A 164 -4.28 14.12 5.13
CA ARG A 164 -3.87 14.04 6.54
C ARG A 164 -3.03 15.25 6.96
N ARG A 165 -2.02 15.61 6.18
CA ARG A 165 -1.14 16.75 6.51
C ARG A 165 -1.87 18.10 6.52
N LYS A 166 -2.91 18.24 5.71
CA LYS A 166 -3.64 19.50 5.55
C LYS A 166 -4.68 19.74 6.64
N PHE A 167 -5.40 18.68 7.02
CA PHE A 167 -6.60 18.82 7.87
C PHE A 167 -6.41 18.27 9.28
N PHE A 168 -5.32 17.55 9.54
CA PHE A 168 -5.06 16.95 10.84
C PHE A 168 -3.64 17.28 11.29
N ASP A 169 -3.51 17.95 12.41
CA ASP A 169 -2.21 18.30 13.02
C ASP A 169 -1.63 17.09 13.80
N LYS A 170 -1.50 15.96 13.11
CA LYS A 170 -0.97 14.72 13.70
C LYS A 170 0.00 14.05 12.75
N LYS A 171 1.27 14.11 13.11
CA LYS A 171 2.32 13.35 12.43
C LYS A 171 2.23 11.88 12.82
N ILE A 172 2.54 10.99 11.90
CA ILE A 172 2.69 9.57 12.12
C ILE A 172 4.13 9.17 11.83
N TYR A 173 4.67 8.26 12.63
CA TYR A 173 6.00 7.72 12.40
C TYR A 173 6.02 6.91 11.10
N LYS A 174 7.14 6.95 10.38
CA LYS A 174 7.29 6.28 9.09
C LYS A 174 8.64 5.60 8.97
N TYR A 175 8.67 4.51 8.24
CA TYR A 175 9.86 3.91 7.67
C TYR A 175 9.98 4.24 6.20
N THR A 176 11.19 4.09 5.65
CA THR A 176 11.41 3.85 4.24
C THR A 176 11.44 2.34 4.02
N ALA A 177 10.48 1.81 3.26
CA ALA A 177 10.55 0.45 2.74
C ALA A 177 11.39 0.47 1.47
N ILE A 178 12.43 -0.38 1.41
CA ILE A 178 13.32 -0.54 0.26
C ILE A 178 13.26 -2.00 -0.15
N GLN A 179 13.20 -2.28 -1.44
CA GLN A 179 13.32 -3.64 -1.97
C GLN A 179 14.13 -3.68 -3.26
N GLN A 180 14.86 -4.76 -3.43
CA GLN A 180 15.63 -5.08 -4.63
C GLN A 180 15.17 -6.41 -5.21
N TRP A 181 15.15 -6.47 -6.52
CA TRP A 181 14.82 -7.67 -7.30
C TRP A 181 16.08 -8.27 -7.86
N PHE A 182 16.22 -9.57 -7.72
CA PHE A 182 17.36 -10.35 -8.21
C PHE A 182 16.88 -11.49 -9.08
N LYS A 183 17.72 -11.94 -10.00
CA LYS A 183 17.45 -13.15 -10.76
C LYS A 183 17.53 -14.36 -9.82
N GLY A 184 16.52 -15.19 -9.80
CA GLY A 184 16.54 -16.44 -9.05
C GLY A 184 17.56 -17.43 -9.62
N ASN A 185 18.02 -18.35 -8.78
CA ASN A 185 18.96 -19.40 -9.13
C ASN A 185 18.29 -20.73 -9.52
N GLY A 186 16.99 -20.70 -9.83
CA GLY A 186 16.18 -21.88 -10.15
C GLY A 186 15.72 -22.70 -8.95
N LYS A 187 16.05 -22.29 -7.73
CA LYS A 187 15.56 -22.89 -6.48
C LYS A 187 14.56 -21.95 -5.84
N GLU A 188 13.30 -22.21 -6.05
CA GLU A 188 12.22 -21.46 -5.44
C GLU A 188 11.82 -22.05 -4.09
N SER A 189 11.38 -21.20 -3.18
CA SER A 189 10.96 -21.61 -1.83
C SER A 189 9.49 -21.26 -1.60
N PRO A 190 8.66 -22.20 -1.08
CA PRO A 190 7.24 -21.98 -0.81
C PRO A 190 7.00 -21.22 0.50
N TYR A 191 7.99 -20.47 0.96
CA TYR A 191 7.90 -19.61 2.14
C TYR A 191 8.46 -18.23 1.81
N TYR A 192 7.99 -17.20 2.52
CA TYR A 192 8.76 -15.96 2.62
C TYR A 192 9.56 -15.95 3.92
N SER A 193 10.72 -15.32 3.91
CA SER A 193 11.46 -15.07 5.13
C SER A 193 11.04 -13.74 5.73
N CYS A 194 10.74 -13.73 7.04
CA CYS A 194 10.56 -12.53 7.84
C CYS A 194 11.81 -12.36 8.71
N ILE A 195 12.60 -11.32 8.46
CA ILE A 195 13.96 -11.16 8.97
C ILE A 195 13.98 -10.01 9.95
N PHE A 196 14.56 -10.23 11.13
CA PHE A 196 14.78 -9.23 12.16
C PHE A 196 16.27 -9.06 12.44
N ASP A 197 16.73 -7.81 12.54
CA ASP A 197 18.08 -7.46 12.96
C ASP A 197 18.10 -6.08 13.62
N LYS A 198 18.15 -6.06 14.92
CA LYS A 198 18.20 -4.82 15.73
C LYS A 198 19.40 -3.90 15.43
N LYS A 199 20.45 -4.43 14.77
CA LYS A 199 21.62 -3.63 14.39
C LYS A 199 21.35 -2.69 13.23
N THR A 200 20.40 -3.06 12.37
CA THR A 200 20.12 -2.35 11.11
C THR A 200 18.76 -1.67 11.09
N SER A 201 17.76 -2.28 11.72
CA SER A 201 16.40 -1.72 11.76
C SER A 201 15.61 -2.19 12.98
N SER A 202 14.68 -1.35 13.43
CA SER A 202 13.61 -1.74 14.36
C SER A 202 12.40 -2.36 13.64
N GLY A 203 12.37 -2.31 12.31
CA GLY A 203 11.36 -2.92 11.48
C GLY A 203 11.73 -4.35 11.03
N CYS A 204 10.94 -4.91 10.13
CA CYS A 204 11.20 -6.22 9.53
C CYS A 204 11.75 -6.09 8.12
N SER A 205 12.48 -7.13 7.70
CA SER A 205 12.89 -7.36 6.31
C SER A 205 12.34 -8.68 5.81
N TRP A 206 12.41 -8.90 4.51
CA TRP A 206 11.80 -10.08 3.88
C TRP A 206 12.58 -10.58 2.67
N THR A 207 12.47 -11.88 2.39
CA THR A 207 12.74 -12.45 1.08
C THR A 207 11.49 -13.13 0.54
N ILE A 208 11.22 -12.93 -0.75
CA ILE A 208 10.05 -13.51 -1.43
C ILE A 208 10.48 -13.97 -2.82
N HIS A 209 10.11 -15.18 -3.20
CA HIS A 209 10.28 -15.68 -4.56
C HIS A 209 9.06 -15.31 -5.41
N LYS A 210 9.29 -14.88 -6.66
CA LYS A 210 8.25 -14.49 -7.62
C LYS A 210 8.70 -14.78 -9.06
N ASP A 211 8.08 -15.77 -9.71
CA ASP A 211 8.26 -16.05 -11.14
C ASP A 211 9.73 -16.09 -11.57
N GLY A 212 10.56 -16.84 -10.85
CA GLY A 212 11.99 -16.95 -11.12
C GLY A 212 12.85 -15.79 -10.63
N TYR A 213 12.28 -14.83 -9.90
CA TYR A 213 12.99 -13.75 -9.22
C TYR A 213 12.98 -13.94 -7.70
N VAL A 214 13.94 -13.30 -7.04
CA VAL A 214 13.97 -13.17 -5.58
C VAL A 214 13.91 -11.68 -5.24
N ILE A 215 13.00 -11.32 -4.35
CA ILE A 215 12.94 -9.99 -3.76
C ILE A 215 13.61 -10.07 -2.38
N PHE A 216 14.60 -9.21 -2.13
CA PHE A 216 15.02 -8.86 -0.78
C PHE A 216 14.52 -7.45 -0.47
N GLY A 217 13.83 -7.28 0.64
CA GLY A 217 13.31 -5.98 1.05
C GLY A 217 13.32 -5.81 2.56
N GLY A 218 13.09 -4.58 3.00
CA GLY A 218 13.02 -4.26 4.42
C GLY A 218 12.52 -2.85 4.67
N SER A 219 12.19 -2.57 5.93
CA SER A 219 11.74 -1.27 6.41
C SER A 219 12.79 -0.68 7.34
N PHE A 220 13.23 0.54 7.06
CA PHE A 220 14.36 1.20 7.72
C PHE A 220 13.96 2.60 8.19
N GLU A 221 14.65 3.09 9.22
CA GLU A 221 14.52 4.45 9.68
C GLU A 221 14.77 5.44 8.52
N LEU A 222 14.07 6.59 8.51
CA LEU A 222 14.20 7.56 7.41
C LEU A 222 15.65 8.04 7.21
N HIS A 223 16.39 8.15 8.31
CA HIS A 223 17.80 8.52 8.25
C HIS A 223 18.65 7.29 7.95
N ASN A 224 19.59 7.41 6.99
CA ASN A 224 20.50 6.33 6.57
C ASN A 224 19.83 5.02 6.10
N CYS A 225 18.58 5.08 5.65
CA CYS A 225 17.80 3.90 5.24
C CYS A 225 18.53 3.03 4.20
N ARG A 226 19.20 3.64 3.22
CA ARG A 226 19.91 2.89 2.17
C ARG A 226 21.13 2.15 2.71
N GLN A 227 21.92 2.79 3.57
CA GLN A 227 23.08 2.14 4.19
C GLN A 227 22.63 0.97 5.08
N ALA A 228 21.61 1.17 5.90
CA ALA A 228 21.06 0.13 6.77
C ALA A 228 20.49 -1.04 5.96
N PHE A 229 19.84 -0.77 4.83
CA PHE A 229 19.35 -1.79 3.90
C PHE A 229 20.50 -2.65 3.33
N GLU A 230 21.55 -2.02 2.80
CA GLU A 230 22.68 -2.76 2.22
C GLU A 230 23.44 -3.56 3.29
N GLU A 231 23.61 -3.00 4.49
CA GLU A 231 24.21 -3.71 5.61
C GLU A 231 23.38 -4.93 6.02
N GLN A 232 22.06 -4.79 6.13
CA GLN A 232 21.20 -5.90 6.49
C GLN A 232 21.17 -6.98 5.41
N LYS A 233 21.16 -6.61 4.14
CA LYS A 233 21.25 -7.55 3.02
C LYS A 233 22.54 -8.38 3.13
N LYS A 234 23.67 -7.72 3.29
CA LYS A 234 24.99 -8.37 3.45
C LYS A 234 24.99 -9.35 4.63
N ARG A 235 24.51 -8.93 5.78
CA ARG A 235 24.42 -9.77 6.99
C ARG A 235 23.50 -10.96 6.81
N PHE A 236 22.42 -10.80 6.05
CA PHE A 236 21.54 -11.91 5.71
C PHE A 236 22.20 -12.88 4.71
N GLU A 237 22.91 -12.38 3.70
CA GLU A 237 23.69 -13.21 2.77
C GLU A 237 24.75 -14.04 3.50
N GLU A 238 25.50 -13.42 4.41
CA GLU A 238 26.50 -14.09 5.26
C GLU A 238 25.85 -15.15 6.16
N PHE A 239 24.74 -14.84 6.80
CA PHE A 239 24.03 -15.76 7.70
C PHE A 239 23.43 -16.98 6.99
N MET A 240 22.91 -16.78 5.78
CA MET A 240 22.28 -17.83 4.97
C MET A 240 23.25 -18.54 4.02
N GLU A 241 24.51 -18.10 3.97
CA GLU A 241 25.54 -18.60 3.03
C GLU A 241 25.09 -18.53 1.58
N ILE A 242 24.46 -17.40 1.20
CA ILE A 242 23.96 -17.14 -0.16
C ILE A 242 24.53 -15.82 -0.71
N SER A 243 24.36 -15.61 -2.00
CA SER A 243 24.59 -14.30 -2.64
C SER A 243 23.43 -14.01 -3.59
N PHE A 244 22.89 -12.80 -3.52
CA PHE A 244 21.85 -12.34 -4.45
C PHE A 244 22.43 -11.88 -5.79
N GLY A 245 23.69 -11.42 -5.82
CA GLY A 245 24.30 -10.81 -7.00
C GLY A 245 23.84 -9.37 -7.24
N GLU A 246 23.91 -8.93 -8.50
CA GLU A 246 23.52 -7.56 -8.88
C GLU A 246 22.00 -7.38 -8.94
N PRO A 247 21.46 -6.31 -8.35
CA PRO A 247 20.04 -6.07 -8.39
C PRO A 247 19.58 -5.62 -9.79
N LEU A 248 18.52 -6.23 -10.29
CA LEU A 248 17.86 -5.85 -11.55
C LEU A 248 17.05 -4.56 -11.39
N LYS A 249 16.49 -4.35 -10.20
CA LYS A 249 15.62 -3.21 -9.90
C LYS A 249 15.71 -2.89 -8.41
N THR A 250 15.70 -1.60 -8.10
CA THR A 250 15.57 -1.09 -6.71
C THR A 250 14.36 -0.17 -6.63
N GLU A 251 13.54 -0.38 -5.63
CA GLU A 251 12.32 0.38 -5.37
C GLU A 251 12.27 0.82 -3.93
N ALA A 252 11.67 1.97 -3.66
CA ALA A 252 11.47 2.46 -2.31
C ALA A 252 10.16 3.24 -2.18
N CYS A 253 9.55 3.18 -0.99
CA CYS A 253 8.40 4.00 -0.63
C CYS A 253 8.38 4.29 0.86
N LEU A 254 7.62 5.31 1.25
CA LEU A 254 7.29 5.54 2.65
C LEU A 254 6.20 4.56 3.08
N VAL A 255 6.30 4.08 4.33
CA VAL A 255 5.30 3.25 4.98
C VAL A 255 5.05 3.77 6.39
N CYS A 256 3.78 3.89 6.78
CA CYS A 256 3.42 4.31 8.12
C CYS A 256 3.73 3.20 9.16
N SER A 257 4.15 3.63 10.35
CA SER A 257 4.40 2.74 11.48
C SER A 257 3.82 3.36 12.74
N PRO A 258 2.51 3.24 12.98
CA PRO A 258 1.87 3.81 14.15
C PRO A 258 2.48 3.21 15.43
N LYS A 259 2.80 4.06 16.40
CA LYS A 259 3.39 3.69 17.68
C LYS A 259 2.39 3.82 18.82
N HIS A 260 1.37 4.67 18.66
CA HIS A 260 0.37 4.99 19.66
C HIS A 260 -1.04 4.98 19.07
N LEU A 261 -2.06 4.76 19.90
CA LEU A 261 -3.46 4.85 19.46
C LEU A 261 -3.81 6.23 18.90
N SER A 262 -3.17 7.29 19.40
CA SER A 262 -3.34 8.65 18.89
C SER A 262 -2.81 8.87 17.47
N ASP A 263 -2.05 7.93 16.93
CA ASP A 263 -1.56 8.00 15.55
C ASP A 263 -2.65 7.65 14.53
N PHE A 264 -3.71 6.99 14.98
CA PHE A 264 -4.87 6.68 14.15
C PHE A 264 -5.81 7.88 14.10
N VAL A 265 -6.13 8.31 12.87
CA VAL A 265 -7.02 9.45 12.63
C VAL A 265 -8.00 9.06 11.54
N THR A 266 -9.29 9.02 11.86
CA THR A 266 -10.34 8.56 10.95
C THR A 266 -11.15 9.69 10.32
N GLY A 267 -11.27 10.84 10.97
CA GLY A 267 -11.99 11.97 10.39
C GLY A 267 -12.47 13.01 11.38
N THR A 268 -12.86 14.16 10.83
CA THR A 268 -13.55 15.27 11.52
C THR A 268 -14.18 16.19 10.46
N ASP A 269 -15.32 16.81 10.76
CA ASP A 269 -15.93 17.88 9.97
C ASP A 269 -15.97 17.59 8.45
N ASN A 270 -16.54 16.46 8.06
CA ASN A 270 -16.68 16.00 6.67
C ASN A 270 -15.36 15.67 5.93
N VAL A 271 -14.21 15.61 6.63
CA VAL A 271 -12.97 15.01 6.11
C VAL A 271 -12.77 13.67 6.79
N PHE A 272 -12.53 12.65 5.98
CA PHE A 272 -12.29 11.28 6.46
C PHE A 272 -10.94 10.77 5.94
N LEU A 273 -10.30 9.91 6.73
CA LEU A 273 -9.09 9.20 6.33
C LEU A 273 -9.34 7.69 6.42
N ILE A 274 -8.88 6.95 5.42
CA ILE A 274 -8.99 5.49 5.36
C ILE A 274 -7.66 4.85 4.98
N GLY A 275 -7.51 3.57 5.23
CA GLY A 275 -6.29 2.83 4.98
C GLY A 275 -5.07 3.44 5.66
N GLU A 276 -3.95 3.41 4.98
CA GLU A 276 -2.67 3.89 5.53
C GLU A 276 -2.64 5.40 5.75
N ALA A 277 -3.46 6.19 5.06
CA ALA A 277 -3.62 7.61 5.33
C ALA A 277 -4.18 7.86 6.73
N ALA A 278 -5.07 6.99 7.23
CA ALA A 278 -5.58 7.01 8.59
C ALA A 278 -4.59 6.45 9.63
N GLY A 279 -3.49 5.81 9.18
CA GLY A 279 -2.56 5.07 10.02
C GLY A 279 -2.89 3.57 10.09
N PHE A 280 -3.89 3.08 9.37
CA PHE A 280 -4.31 1.68 9.42
C PHE A 280 -3.35 0.79 8.61
N ILE A 281 -2.38 0.26 9.31
CA ILE A 281 -1.39 -0.71 8.86
C ILE A 281 -0.92 -1.52 10.06
N SER A 282 -0.57 -2.78 9.87
CA SER A 282 0.03 -3.59 10.93
C SER A 282 1.39 -3.00 11.33
N ALA A 283 1.55 -2.66 12.60
CA ALA A 283 2.80 -2.09 13.11
C ALA A 283 3.97 -3.11 13.09
N SER A 284 3.68 -4.41 13.13
CA SER A 284 4.70 -5.48 13.19
C SER A 284 5.09 -6.03 11.82
N SER A 285 4.12 -6.21 10.91
CA SER A 285 4.34 -6.84 9.61
C SER A 285 4.28 -5.88 8.43
N LEU A 286 3.86 -4.63 8.66
CA LEU A 286 3.58 -3.61 7.65
C LEU A 286 2.54 -4.08 6.60
N GLU A 287 1.71 -5.07 6.98
CA GLU A 287 0.57 -5.52 6.17
C GLU A 287 -0.53 -4.47 6.22
N GLY A 288 -1.00 -4.03 5.06
CA GLY A 288 -1.98 -2.97 4.93
C GLY A 288 -3.26 -3.34 4.18
N PHE A 289 -3.33 -4.50 3.52
CA PHE A 289 -4.51 -4.88 2.73
C PHE A 289 -5.75 -5.12 3.59
N SER A 290 -5.59 -5.90 4.68
CA SER A 290 -6.70 -6.16 5.60
C SER A 290 -7.27 -4.86 6.18
N SER A 291 -6.38 -3.97 6.61
CA SER A 291 -6.76 -2.66 7.15
C SER A 291 -7.39 -1.75 6.09
N ALA A 292 -6.88 -1.80 4.84
CA ALA A 292 -7.43 -1.05 3.73
C ALA A 292 -8.86 -1.48 3.41
N PHE A 293 -9.10 -2.80 3.32
CA PHE A 293 -10.44 -3.34 3.08
C PHE A 293 -11.41 -3.04 4.24
N THR A 294 -10.96 -3.18 5.50
CA THR A 294 -11.82 -2.93 6.65
C THR A 294 -12.18 -1.45 6.79
N SER A 295 -11.24 -0.54 6.53
CA SER A 295 -11.50 0.90 6.67
C SER A 295 -12.20 1.51 5.46
N GLY A 296 -12.19 0.82 4.31
CA GLY A 296 -12.93 1.22 3.11
C GLY A 296 -14.39 0.79 3.12
N THR A 297 -14.82 0.09 4.16
CA THR A 297 -16.22 -0.32 4.41
C THR A 297 -16.83 0.55 5.50
#